data_66e280f8a3fb612cde5af7363354b788
#
_entry.id   66e280f8a3fb612cde5af7363354b788
#
_cell.length_a   1.000
_cell.length_b   1.000
_cell.length_c   1.000
_cell.angle_alpha   90.00
_cell.angle_beta   90.00
_cell.angle_gamma   90.00
#
_symmetry.space_group_name_H-M   'P 1'
#
loop_
_entity.id
_entity.type
_entity.pdbx_description
1 polymer ?
#
loop_
_entity_poly.entity_id
_entity_poly.type
_entity_poly.pdbx_seq_one_letter_code
_entity_poly.pdbx_strand_id
1 'polypeptide(L)'
;NHHSAGSFGNHVLSMELLVADGRVLHLEPSDELFWATVGGMGLTGIILRARIQMTKTETAYFIADTDRTDTLDETIAFHSDGSEVNYTYSSAWFDAISGPPKTGRSTISRGSLATLDQLKEYAPKLAKDPLKFNAPQLMTVPDIFPSWTMNKVTLMAIGEAYYLMGKPSRNDVKNLTQFYQPLDLIGEWNRGYGKAGFLQY
;
A
#
# COMPACT_ATOMS: atom_id res chain seq x y z
N ASN A 1 -5.14 -5.53 -3.51
CA ASN A 1 -6.24 -5.48 -4.48
C ASN A 1 -6.57 -4.03 -4.83
N HIS A 2 -6.94 -3.81 -6.08
CA HIS A 2 -7.26 -2.48 -6.60
C HIS A 2 -8.76 -2.42 -6.93
N HIS A 3 -9.44 -1.34 -6.55
CA HIS A 3 -10.90 -1.21 -6.67
C HIS A 3 -11.43 -1.35 -8.12
N SER A 4 -10.64 -1.00 -9.14
CA SER A 4 -11.02 -1.16 -10.55
C SER A 4 -10.19 -2.19 -11.31
N ALA A 5 -8.91 -2.38 -10.98
CA ALA A 5 -8.01 -3.28 -11.70
C ALA A 5 -7.97 -4.71 -11.10
N GLY A 6 -8.53 -4.90 -9.92
CA GLY A 6 -8.59 -6.20 -9.25
C GLY A 6 -7.26 -6.62 -8.61
N SER A 7 -6.93 -7.90 -8.69
CA SER A 7 -5.71 -8.45 -8.09
C SER A 7 -4.51 -8.36 -9.04
N PHE A 8 -3.31 -8.46 -8.48
CA PHE A 8 -2.05 -8.45 -9.25
C PHE A 8 -2.02 -9.53 -10.34
N GLY A 9 -2.63 -10.70 -10.09
CA GLY A 9 -2.71 -11.79 -11.06
C GLY A 9 -3.32 -11.39 -12.41
N ASN A 10 -4.26 -10.42 -12.42
CA ASN A 10 -4.87 -9.91 -13.64
C ASN A 10 -3.88 -9.20 -14.57
N HIS A 11 -2.71 -8.85 -14.06
CA HIS A 11 -1.64 -8.15 -14.81
C HIS A 11 -0.47 -9.07 -15.16
N VAL A 12 -0.53 -10.35 -14.78
CA VAL A 12 0.45 -11.37 -15.18
C VAL A 12 0.01 -11.96 -16.51
N LEU A 13 0.85 -11.81 -17.53
CA LEU A 13 0.58 -12.27 -18.89
C LEU A 13 0.97 -13.72 -19.12
N SER A 14 2.05 -14.16 -18.46
CA SER A 14 2.51 -15.55 -18.47
C SER A 14 3.49 -15.79 -17.32
N MET A 15 3.69 -17.05 -16.97
CA MET A 15 4.73 -17.45 -16.01
C MET A 15 5.38 -18.79 -16.40
N GLU A 16 6.62 -18.97 -15.97
CA GLU A 16 7.32 -20.26 -15.98
C GLU A 16 7.29 -20.84 -14.57
N LEU A 17 6.66 -22.01 -14.42
CA LEU A 17 6.48 -22.70 -13.14
C LEU A 17 7.30 -24.00 -13.11
N LEU A 18 8.22 -24.11 -12.17
CA LEU A 18 8.91 -25.35 -11.85
C LEU A 18 8.03 -26.17 -10.89
N VAL A 19 7.56 -27.32 -11.35
CA VAL A 19 6.73 -28.24 -10.54
C VAL A 19 7.57 -29.30 -9.84
N ALA A 20 6.97 -30.03 -8.90
CA ALA A 20 7.68 -30.95 -7.99
C ALA A 20 8.41 -32.08 -8.70
N ASP A 21 7.99 -32.49 -9.89
CA ASP A 21 8.65 -33.54 -10.69
C ASP A 21 9.85 -33.01 -11.54
N GLY A 22 10.18 -31.72 -11.39
CA GLY A 22 11.32 -31.09 -12.07
C GLY A 22 11.00 -30.52 -13.46
N ARG A 23 9.77 -30.65 -13.95
CA ARG A 23 9.36 -30.00 -15.21
C ARG A 23 9.18 -28.52 -15.03
N VAL A 24 9.48 -27.75 -16.08
CA VAL A 24 9.17 -26.33 -16.17
C VAL A 24 7.99 -26.18 -17.13
N LEU A 25 6.89 -25.67 -16.60
CA LEU A 25 5.66 -25.42 -17.37
C LEU A 25 5.57 -23.94 -17.73
N HIS A 26 5.19 -23.65 -18.97
CA HIS A 26 4.83 -22.29 -19.40
C HIS A 26 3.32 -22.14 -19.27
N LEU A 27 2.88 -21.21 -18.45
CA LEU A 27 1.48 -21.01 -18.10
C LEU A 27 1.00 -19.62 -18.54
N GLU A 28 -0.23 -19.59 -19.06
CA GLU A 28 -0.95 -18.38 -19.45
C GLU A 28 -2.30 -18.30 -18.70
N PRO A 29 -2.97 -17.14 -18.70
CA PRO A 29 -4.28 -16.97 -18.04
C PRO A 29 -5.40 -17.92 -18.54
N SER A 30 -5.23 -18.58 -19.67
CA SER A 30 -6.11 -19.64 -20.17
C SER A 30 -5.97 -20.97 -19.43
N ASP A 31 -4.86 -21.16 -18.69
CA ASP A 31 -4.56 -22.41 -17.99
C ASP A 31 -5.14 -22.38 -16.57
N GLU A 32 -5.80 -23.45 -16.16
CA GLU A 32 -6.34 -23.58 -14.80
C GLU A 32 -5.23 -23.50 -13.74
N LEU A 33 -4.08 -24.13 -14.01
CA LEU A 33 -2.92 -24.12 -13.10
C LEU A 33 -2.33 -22.72 -12.92
N PHE A 34 -2.46 -21.83 -13.93
CA PHE A 34 -2.06 -20.43 -13.79
C PHE A 34 -2.80 -19.77 -12.61
N TRP A 35 -4.12 -19.86 -12.57
CA TRP A 35 -4.94 -19.26 -11.51
C TRP A 35 -4.80 -19.96 -10.17
N ALA A 36 -4.57 -21.27 -10.16
CA ALA A 36 -4.22 -22.01 -8.94
C ALA A 36 -2.86 -21.57 -8.36
N THR A 37 -1.96 -21.09 -9.21
CA THR A 37 -0.64 -20.57 -8.80
C THR A 37 -0.70 -19.14 -8.30
N VAL A 38 -1.56 -18.30 -8.89
CA VAL A 38 -1.79 -16.93 -8.45
C VAL A 38 -2.41 -16.91 -7.06
N GLY A 39 -1.64 -16.45 -6.06
CA GLY A 39 -2.06 -16.50 -4.65
C GLY A 39 -2.05 -17.91 -4.04
N GLY A 40 -1.47 -18.90 -4.73
CA GLY A 40 -1.41 -20.31 -4.30
C GLY A 40 -0.37 -20.63 -3.23
N MET A 41 0.25 -19.61 -2.62
CA MET A 41 1.21 -19.73 -1.50
C MET A 41 2.40 -20.68 -1.77
N GLY A 42 2.76 -20.85 -3.05
CA GLY A 42 3.85 -21.73 -3.47
C GLY A 42 3.51 -23.23 -3.48
N LEU A 43 2.24 -23.60 -3.28
CA LEU A 43 1.83 -25.01 -3.21
C LEU A 43 1.84 -25.71 -4.57
N THR A 44 1.76 -24.97 -5.68
CA THR A 44 1.75 -25.51 -7.04
C THR A 44 3.16 -25.68 -7.62
N GLY A 45 4.14 -24.95 -7.09
CA GLY A 45 5.51 -24.98 -7.56
C GLY A 45 6.24 -23.67 -7.32
N ILE A 46 7.38 -23.49 -7.97
CA ILE A 46 8.24 -22.30 -7.86
C ILE A 46 8.15 -21.51 -9.17
N ILE A 47 7.71 -20.26 -9.10
CA ILE A 47 7.69 -19.35 -10.25
C ILE A 47 9.14 -18.92 -10.54
N LEU A 48 9.66 -19.32 -11.70
CA LEU A 48 11.02 -18.97 -12.14
C LEU A 48 11.05 -17.62 -12.85
N ARG A 49 10.02 -17.35 -13.66
CA ARG A 49 9.86 -16.11 -14.43
C ARG A 49 8.40 -15.74 -14.54
N ALA A 50 8.13 -14.45 -14.62
CA ALA A 50 6.80 -13.92 -14.93
C ALA A 50 6.91 -12.75 -15.91
N ARG A 51 5.98 -12.70 -16.86
CA ARG A 51 5.77 -11.56 -17.75
C ARG A 51 4.60 -10.75 -17.21
N ILE A 52 4.84 -9.46 -16.93
CA ILE A 52 3.88 -8.59 -16.26
C ILE A 52 3.54 -7.41 -17.15
N GLN A 53 2.24 -7.07 -17.23
CA GLN A 53 1.77 -5.85 -17.88
C GLN A 53 2.02 -4.67 -16.93
N MET A 54 2.82 -3.71 -17.40
CA MET A 54 3.12 -2.49 -16.64
C MET A 54 2.28 -1.33 -17.15
N THR A 55 1.95 -0.40 -16.25
CA THR A 55 1.31 0.88 -16.61
C THR A 55 2.39 1.92 -16.89
N LYS A 56 2.25 2.60 -18.02
CA LYS A 56 3.15 3.73 -18.37
C LYS A 56 2.82 4.91 -17.47
N THR A 57 3.84 5.58 -16.93
CA THR A 57 3.71 6.81 -16.15
C THR A 57 4.65 7.90 -16.67
N GLU A 58 4.27 9.16 -16.49
CA GLU A 58 5.09 10.32 -16.81
C GLU A 58 5.96 10.76 -15.63
N THR A 59 5.53 10.44 -14.42
CA THR A 59 6.22 10.84 -13.18
C THR A 59 6.22 9.72 -12.14
N ALA A 60 7.13 9.79 -11.17
CA ALA A 60 7.18 8.92 -10.00
C ALA A 60 6.43 9.52 -8.79
N TYR A 61 5.50 10.43 -9.04
CA TYR A 61 4.77 11.17 -8.01
C TYR A 61 3.26 11.01 -8.16
N PHE A 62 2.56 11.22 -7.07
CA PHE A 62 1.10 11.25 -6.99
C PHE A 62 0.61 12.64 -6.65
N ILE A 63 -0.52 13.05 -7.22
CA ILE A 63 -1.36 14.08 -6.66
C ILE A 63 -2.38 13.38 -5.78
N ALA A 64 -2.37 13.68 -4.50
CA ALA A 64 -3.14 12.98 -3.48
C ALA A 64 -3.93 13.93 -2.59
N ASP A 65 -5.13 13.51 -2.27
CA ASP A 65 -5.97 14.09 -1.25
C ASP A 65 -5.93 13.21 0.01
N THR A 66 -5.99 13.84 1.16
CA THR A 66 -6.10 13.15 2.44
C THR A 66 -7.38 13.61 3.13
N ASP A 67 -8.18 12.65 3.56
CA ASP A 67 -9.40 12.85 4.33
C ASP A 67 -9.30 12.12 5.67
N ARG A 68 -10.15 12.52 6.62
CA ARG A 68 -10.22 11.92 7.94
C ARG A 68 -11.67 11.74 8.34
N THR A 69 -11.98 10.58 8.91
CA THR A 69 -13.29 10.23 9.45
C THR A 69 -13.15 9.90 10.93
N ASP A 70 -14.14 10.25 11.74
CA ASP A 70 -14.09 10.12 13.18
C ASP A 70 -14.71 8.80 13.68
N THR A 71 -15.53 8.14 12.86
CA THR A 71 -16.27 6.91 13.22
C THR A 71 -16.24 5.88 12.09
N LEU A 72 -16.60 4.64 12.41
CA LEU A 72 -16.77 3.58 11.41
C LEU A 72 -17.86 3.90 10.38
N ASP A 73 -18.99 4.45 10.84
CA ASP A 73 -20.11 4.78 9.97
C ASP A 73 -19.72 5.86 8.96
N GLU A 74 -18.98 6.88 9.39
CA GLU A 74 -18.43 7.89 8.49
C GLU A 74 -17.43 7.28 7.50
N THR A 75 -16.57 6.36 7.95
CA THR A 75 -15.61 5.68 7.07
C THR A 75 -16.35 4.86 5.99
N ILE A 76 -17.39 4.11 6.38
CA ILE A 76 -18.21 3.33 5.43
C ILE A 76 -18.93 4.28 4.46
N ALA A 77 -19.56 5.35 4.97
CA ALA A 77 -20.24 6.34 4.14
C ALA A 77 -19.29 6.97 3.13
N PHE A 78 -18.08 7.33 3.57
CA PHE A 78 -17.04 7.92 2.72
C PHE A 78 -16.64 6.99 1.55
N HIS A 79 -16.41 5.72 1.82
CA HIS A 79 -16.08 4.75 0.76
C HIS A 79 -17.28 4.32 -0.10
N SER A 80 -18.50 4.66 0.32
CA SER A 80 -19.75 4.29 -0.38
C SER A 80 -20.35 5.46 -1.15
N ASP A 81 -19.78 6.66 -1.10
CA ASP A 81 -20.32 7.87 -1.74
C ASP A 81 -20.11 7.94 -3.26
N GLY A 82 -19.39 6.96 -3.82
CA GLY A 82 -19.08 6.88 -5.24
C GLY A 82 -17.90 7.77 -5.69
N SER A 83 -17.31 8.56 -4.81
CA SER A 83 -16.21 9.48 -5.17
C SER A 83 -14.88 8.78 -5.47
N GLU A 84 -14.75 7.49 -5.10
CA GLU A 84 -13.56 6.66 -5.40
C GLU A 84 -13.23 6.60 -6.90
N VAL A 85 -14.22 6.73 -7.78
CA VAL A 85 -14.02 6.72 -9.24
C VAL A 85 -13.15 7.87 -9.74
N ASN A 86 -13.02 8.94 -8.96
CA ASN A 86 -12.19 10.10 -9.31
C ASN A 86 -10.70 9.89 -9.06
N TYR A 87 -10.33 8.78 -8.40
CA TYR A 87 -8.97 8.47 -8.02
C TYR A 87 -8.56 7.10 -8.56
N THR A 88 -7.31 7.00 -9.03
CA THR A 88 -6.79 5.71 -9.49
C THR A 88 -6.50 4.80 -8.30
N TYR A 89 -6.02 5.37 -7.20
CA TYR A 89 -5.58 4.61 -6.04
C TYR A 89 -6.12 5.20 -4.74
N SER A 90 -6.42 4.32 -3.78
CA SER A 90 -6.75 4.70 -2.42
C SER A 90 -6.02 3.82 -1.41
N SER A 91 -5.72 4.39 -0.26
CA SER A 91 -5.13 3.71 0.89
C SER A 91 -5.72 4.32 2.16
N ALA A 92 -6.07 3.48 3.11
CA ALA A 92 -6.62 3.94 4.37
C ALA A 92 -5.92 3.26 5.55
N TRP A 93 -5.54 4.07 6.53
CA TRP A 93 -5.30 3.58 7.88
C TRP A 93 -6.60 3.63 8.66
N PHE A 94 -6.86 2.60 9.46
CA PHE A 94 -8.10 2.48 10.17
C PHE A 94 -7.86 1.94 11.58
N ASP A 95 -8.52 2.54 12.58
CA ASP A 95 -8.36 2.19 13.98
C ASP A 95 -9.24 0.98 14.35
N ALA A 96 -8.63 -0.20 14.43
CA ALA A 96 -9.28 -1.44 14.82
C ALA A 96 -9.10 -1.78 16.32
N ILE A 97 -8.38 -0.95 17.08
CA ILE A 97 -7.97 -1.26 18.46
C ILE A 97 -8.74 -0.47 19.49
N SER A 98 -9.06 0.79 19.18
CA SER A 98 -9.82 1.65 20.07
C SER A 98 -11.27 1.20 20.19
N GLY A 99 -11.86 1.36 21.38
CA GLY A 99 -13.30 1.15 21.58
C GLY A 99 -14.14 2.31 21.01
N PRO A 100 -15.47 2.12 20.93
CA PRO A 100 -16.39 3.19 20.52
C PRO A 100 -16.20 4.48 21.36
N PRO A 101 -16.37 5.67 20.75
CA PRO A 101 -16.78 5.91 19.35
C PRO A 101 -15.60 5.86 18.35
N LYS A 102 -14.37 5.71 18.79
CA LYS A 102 -13.16 5.79 17.96
C LYS A 102 -12.93 4.57 17.05
N THR A 103 -13.60 3.46 17.29
CA THR A 103 -13.49 2.26 16.45
C THR A 103 -13.84 2.60 15.00
N GLY A 104 -12.95 2.25 14.09
CA GLY A 104 -13.18 2.42 12.66
C GLY A 104 -12.96 3.83 12.11
N ARG A 105 -12.55 4.80 12.93
CA ARG A 105 -12.08 6.09 12.44
C ARG A 105 -10.87 5.89 11.52
N SER A 106 -10.70 6.75 10.53
CA SER A 106 -9.76 6.49 9.47
C SER A 106 -9.01 7.75 9.03
N THR A 107 -7.80 7.55 8.50
CA THR A 107 -7.10 8.51 7.66
C THR A 107 -7.00 7.91 6.29
N ILE A 108 -7.64 8.54 5.30
CA ILE A 108 -7.82 8.03 3.95
C ILE A 108 -7.02 8.89 3.00
N SER A 109 -6.13 8.27 2.22
CA SER A 109 -5.34 8.94 1.19
C SER A 109 -5.77 8.41 -0.18
N ARG A 110 -6.25 9.29 -1.06
CA ARG A 110 -6.67 8.94 -2.42
C ARG A 110 -5.87 9.76 -3.41
N GLY A 111 -5.48 9.17 -4.53
CA GLY A 111 -4.66 9.88 -5.50
C GLY A 111 -4.49 9.16 -6.82
N SER A 112 -3.91 9.88 -7.77
CA SER A 112 -3.54 9.36 -9.08
C SER A 112 -2.10 9.74 -9.41
N LEU A 113 -1.46 8.98 -10.28
CA LEU A 113 -0.13 9.32 -10.79
C LEU A 113 -0.20 10.71 -11.45
N ALA A 114 0.69 11.59 -11.02
CA ALA A 114 0.77 12.95 -11.54
C ALA A 114 1.21 12.95 -13.00
N THR A 115 0.54 13.71 -13.84
CA THR A 115 1.08 14.08 -15.14
C THR A 115 2.27 15.05 -14.98
N LEU A 116 3.10 15.17 -16.01
CA LEU A 116 4.22 16.12 -15.96
C LEU A 116 3.74 17.57 -15.77
N ASP A 117 2.59 17.93 -16.36
CA ASP A 117 2.05 19.29 -16.24
C ASP A 117 1.51 19.56 -14.84
N GLN A 118 0.81 18.62 -14.22
CA GLN A 118 0.43 18.71 -12.81
C GLN A 118 1.66 18.83 -11.89
N LEU A 119 2.71 18.06 -12.17
CA LEU A 119 3.94 18.13 -11.36
C LEU A 119 4.64 19.50 -11.52
N LYS A 120 4.61 20.12 -12.72
CA LYS A 120 5.11 21.48 -12.93
C LYS A 120 4.30 22.53 -12.15
N GLU A 121 2.98 22.34 -12.08
CA GLU A 121 2.08 23.24 -11.37
C GLU A 121 2.26 23.17 -9.85
N TYR A 122 2.18 21.95 -9.28
CA TYR A 122 2.17 21.78 -7.82
C TYR A 122 3.57 21.67 -7.20
N ALA A 123 4.55 21.17 -7.94
CA ALA A 123 5.91 20.95 -7.44
C ALA A 123 6.98 21.17 -8.53
N PRO A 124 7.19 22.39 -9.03
CA PRO A 124 8.05 22.67 -10.19
C PRO A 124 9.51 22.24 -10.00
N LYS A 125 9.99 22.14 -8.76
CA LYS A 125 11.34 21.64 -8.47
C LYS A 125 11.50 20.16 -8.79
N LEU A 126 10.45 19.35 -8.56
CA LEU A 126 10.44 17.91 -8.83
C LEU A 126 10.27 17.61 -10.32
N ALA A 127 9.63 18.50 -11.06
CA ALA A 127 9.45 18.36 -12.51
C ALA A 127 10.76 18.41 -13.33
N LYS A 128 11.88 18.79 -12.71
CA LYS A 128 13.22 18.74 -13.35
C LYS A 128 13.72 17.32 -13.56
N ASP A 129 13.31 16.39 -12.72
CA ASP A 129 13.64 14.97 -12.82
C ASP A 129 12.40 14.14 -12.40
N PRO A 130 11.36 14.11 -13.26
CA PRO A 130 10.04 13.65 -12.87
C PRO A 130 9.95 12.15 -12.57
N LEU A 131 10.89 11.35 -13.08
CA LEU A 131 10.95 9.91 -12.87
C LEU A 131 11.93 9.51 -11.76
N LYS A 132 12.56 10.48 -11.11
CA LYS A 132 13.48 10.18 -10.01
C LYS A 132 12.73 9.53 -8.86
N PHE A 133 13.01 8.26 -8.65
CA PHE A 133 12.55 7.54 -7.47
C PHE A 133 13.53 7.73 -6.32
N ASN A 134 13.03 8.23 -5.21
CA ASN A 134 13.77 8.32 -3.96
C ASN A 134 12.89 7.76 -2.84
N ALA A 135 13.38 6.77 -2.12
CA ALA A 135 12.73 6.18 -0.95
C ALA A 135 13.46 6.63 0.32
N PRO A 136 13.24 7.85 0.83
CA PRO A 136 13.94 8.34 2.00
C PRO A 136 13.53 7.53 3.23
N GLN A 137 14.51 7.12 4.02
CA GLN A 137 14.27 6.64 5.37
C GLN A 137 14.47 7.79 6.35
N LEU A 138 13.45 8.07 7.16
CA LEU A 138 13.47 9.15 8.15
C LEU A 138 14.18 8.70 9.43
N MET A 139 14.02 7.43 9.79
CA MET A 139 14.62 6.83 10.98
C MET A 139 14.68 5.31 10.83
N THR A 140 15.47 4.66 11.68
CA THR A 140 15.53 3.20 11.78
C THR A 140 15.16 2.77 13.20
N VAL A 141 14.28 1.78 13.33
CA VAL A 141 13.89 1.24 14.64
C VAL A 141 15.03 0.36 15.17
N PRO A 142 15.60 0.65 16.36
CA PRO A 142 16.64 -0.17 16.96
C PRO A 142 16.06 -1.52 17.45
N ASP A 143 16.90 -2.57 17.47
CA ASP A 143 16.51 -3.90 17.96
C ASP A 143 16.66 -4.01 19.48
N ILE A 144 15.86 -3.21 20.20
CA ILE A 144 15.89 -3.13 21.68
C ILE A 144 14.50 -3.36 22.30
N PHE A 145 13.46 -3.52 21.47
CA PHE A 145 12.09 -3.62 21.94
C PHE A 145 11.77 -5.03 22.46
N PRO A 146 11.38 -5.19 23.72
CA PRO A 146 10.88 -6.46 24.23
C PRO A 146 9.49 -6.77 23.68
N SER A 147 9.12 -8.05 23.64
CA SER A 147 7.86 -8.52 23.04
C SER A 147 6.59 -7.91 23.66
N TRP A 148 6.64 -7.41 24.90
CA TRP A 148 5.52 -6.77 25.54
C TRP A 148 5.30 -5.29 25.14
N THR A 149 6.21 -4.70 24.38
CA THR A 149 6.12 -3.29 23.94
C THR A 149 4.86 -3.03 23.12
N MET A 150 4.52 -3.96 22.22
CA MET A 150 3.29 -3.88 21.42
C MET A 150 2.11 -4.49 22.20
N ASN A 151 1.57 -3.71 23.11
CA ASN A 151 0.35 -4.03 23.84
C ASN A 151 -0.78 -3.06 23.46
N LYS A 152 -2.00 -3.33 23.96
CA LYS A 152 -3.18 -2.52 23.62
C LYS A 152 -2.97 -1.02 23.89
N VAL A 153 -2.32 -0.65 24.98
CA VAL A 153 -2.14 0.77 25.38
C VAL A 153 -1.18 1.47 24.42
N THR A 154 -0.03 0.84 24.12
CA THR A 154 0.95 1.41 23.19
C THR A 154 0.39 1.50 21.77
N LEU A 155 -0.35 0.49 21.33
CA LEU A 155 -0.98 0.50 20.01
C LEU A 155 -2.08 1.57 19.90
N MET A 156 -2.87 1.79 20.97
CA MET A 156 -3.83 2.90 21.02
C MET A 156 -3.12 4.26 20.95
N ALA A 157 -2.00 4.43 21.66
CA ALA A 157 -1.23 5.67 21.62
C ALA A 157 -0.61 5.94 20.26
N ILE A 158 -0.05 4.90 19.61
CA ILE A 158 0.49 4.99 18.24
C ILE A 158 -0.64 5.32 17.26
N GLY A 159 -1.79 4.65 17.38
CA GLY A 159 -2.96 4.91 16.53
C GLY A 159 -3.50 6.33 16.69
N GLU A 160 -3.55 6.86 17.93
CA GLU A 160 -3.93 8.25 18.18
C GLU A 160 -2.95 9.24 17.51
N ALA A 161 -1.66 9.02 17.68
CA ALA A 161 -0.64 9.85 17.05
C ALA A 161 -0.75 9.82 15.53
N TYR A 162 -0.92 8.63 14.94
CA TYR A 162 -1.08 8.47 13.49
C TYR A 162 -2.33 9.20 12.97
N TYR A 163 -3.46 9.04 13.67
CA TYR A 163 -4.70 9.71 13.34
C TYR A 163 -4.56 11.25 13.38
N LEU A 164 -3.93 11.78 14.43
CA LEU A 164 -3.70 13.22 14.57
C LEU A 164 -2.72 13.80 13.53
N MET A 165 -1.77 12.99 13.07
CA MET A 165 -0.84 13.39 11.98
C MET A 165 -1.50 13.41 10.61
N GLY A 166 -2.52 12.59 10.40
CA GLY A 166 -3.25 12.48 9.14
C GLY A 166 -4.20 13.66 8.92
N LYS A 167 -3.66 14.87 8.79
CA LYS A 167 -4.46 16.09 8.56
C LYS A 167 -5.08 16.07 7.16
N PRO A 168 -6.37 16.46 7.03
CA PRO A 168 -6.98 16.64 5.72
C PRO A 168 -6.19 17.61 4.86
N SER A 169 -5.99 17.25 3.60
CA SER A 169 -5.24 18.04 2.62
C SER A 169 -5.73 17.76 1.21
N ARG A 170 -5.40 18.66 0.27
CA ARG A 170 -5.77 18.54 -1.15
C ARG A 170 -4.55 18.81 -2.03
N ASN A 171 -4.48 18.07 -3.13
CA ASN A 171 -3.45 18.19 -4.15
C ASN A 171 -2.01 18.09 -3.63
N ASP A 172 -1.79 17.26 -2.59
CA ASP A 172 -0.45 17.01 -2.08
C ASP A 172 0.37 16.20 -3.09
N VAL A 173 1.59 16.65 -3.35
CA VAL A 173 2.54 15.88 -4.14
C VAL A 173 3.28 14.90 -3.24
N LYS A 174 3.01 13.63 -3.44
CA LYS A 174 3.63 12.52 -2.69
C LYS A 174 4.46 11.64 -3.63
N ASN A 175 5.61 11.17 -3.18
CA ASN A 175 6.31 10.13 -3.90
C ASN A 175 5.65 8.76 -3.67
N LEU A 176 6.07 7.74 -4.41
CA LEU A 176 5.52 6.39 -4.36
C LEU A 176 5.54 5.81 -2.93
N THR A 177 6.65 5.97 -2.21
CA THR A 177 6.78 5.46 -0.83
C THR A 177 5.84 6.18 0.13
N GLN A 178 5.76 7.50 0.05
CA GLN A 178 4.87 8.29 0.91
C GLN A 178 3.40 7.97 0.70
N PHE A 179 3.02 7.62 -0.53
CA PHE A 179 1.64 7.34 -0.87
C PHE A 179 1.24 5.89 -0.54
N TYR A 180 2.03 4.90 -1.02
CA TYR A 180 1.66 3.49 -0.91
C TYR A 180 2.21 2.78 0.32
N GLN A 181 3.40 3.16 0.75
CA GLN A 181 4.15 2.43 1.77
C GLN A 181 4.74 3.39 2.81
N PRO A 182 3.89 4.19 3.49
CA PRO A 182 4.39 5.18 4.45
C PRO A 182 5.19 4.56 5.60
N LEU A 183 5.00 3.27 5.90
CA LEU A 183 5.81 2.55 6.88
C LEU A 183 7.27 2.36 6.42
N ASP A 184 7.55 2.31 5.12
CA ASP A 184 8.91 2.18 4.60
C ASP A 184 9.76 3.44 4.81
N LEU A 185 9.14 4.56 5.20
CA LEU A 185 9.85 5.73 5.71
C LEU A 185 10.57 5.44 7.04
N ILE A 186 10.18 4.37 7.73
CA ILE A 186 10.77 3.92 8.99
C ILE A 186 11.49 2.61 8.70
N GLY A 187 12.84 2.67 8.61
CA GLY A 187 13.66 1.47 8.41
C GLY A 187 13.50 0.50 9.58
N GLU A 188 13.44 -0.80 9.26
CA GLU A 188 13.34 -1.87 10.26
C GLU A 188 12.14 -1.73 11.22
N TRP A 189 11.03 -1.15 10.75
CA TRP A 189 9.83 -0.88 11.56
C TRP A 189 9.29 -2.14 12.28
N ASN A 190 9.51 -3.31 11.69
CA ASN A 190 9.15 -4.61 12.23
C ASN A 190 9.85 -4.93 13.57
N ARG A 191 11.02 -4.36 13.86
CA ARG A 191 11.73 -4.52 15.14
C ARG A 191 10.94 -3.97 16.33
N GLY A 192 10.04 -3.00 16.08
CA GLY A 192 9.15 -2.48 17.11
C GLY A 192 8.21 -3.53 17.71
N TYR A 193 7.92 -4.63 16.99
CA TYR A 193 7.11 -5.74 17.51
C TYR A 193 7.90 -6.70 18.41
N GLY A 194 9.22 -6.54 18.50
CA GLY A 194 10.09 -7.41 19.30
C GLY A 194 10.08 -8.85 18.79
N LYS A 195 10.51 -9.77 19.64
CA LYS A 195 10.65 -11.20 19.27
C LYS A 195 9.32 -11.92 18.98
N ALA A 196 8.19 -11.37 19.43
CA ALA A 196 6.88 -11.96 19.12
C ALA A 196 6.53 -11.85 17.63
N GLY A 197 7.10 -10.86 16.94
CA GLY A 197 6.84 -10.61 15.53
C GLY A 197 5.43 -10.11 15.25
N PHE A 198 5.00 -10.24 14.01
CA PHE A 198 3.66 -9.86 13.54
C PHE A 198 3.28 -10.75 12.35
N LEU A 199 2.00 -10.78 12.03
CA LEU A 199 1.45 -11.44 10.85
C LEU A 199 0.86 -10.39 9.92
N GLN A 200 1.19 -10.49 8.63
CA GLN A 200 0.62 -9.69 7.56
C GLN A 200 0.08 -10.60 6.46
N TYR A 201 -1.16 -10.37 6.02
CA TYR A 201 -1.82 -11.13 4.96
C TYR A 201 -2.71 -10.24 4.10
#